data_e1c207363a83cf63026dadbd1d75d01a
#
_entry.id   e1c207363a83cf63026dadbd1d75d01a
#
_cell.length_a   1.000
_cell.length_b   1.000
_cell.length_c   1.000
_cell.angle_alpha   90.00
_cell.angle_beta   90.00
_cell.angle_gamma   90.00
#
_symmetry.space_group_name_H-M   'P 1'
#
loop_
_entity.id
_entity.type
_entity.pdbx_description
1 polymer ?
#
loop_
_entity_poly.entity_id
_entity_poly.type
_entity_poly.pdbx_seq_one_letter_code
_entity_poly.pdbx_strand_id
1 'polypeptide(L)'
;MVSENKRRYMKDGFDLDLTYVTDRIIAMSFPSSGKQSFYRNPIEEVARFLDTKHADHYKVYNLCSEKGYDPKYFHYRVERIFIDDHNVPALQDMLKFTASVREWMSQDEKNIIAIHCKGGKGRTGTMVCTWLIDSDQFESAKESLDYFGERRTDRSTSTKFQGVETPSQSRYVGYYEILKNKYNLKLPPERQLKIKNLKIHSIHGKNS
;
A
#
# COMPACT_ATOMS: atom_id res chain seq x y z
N MET A 1 11.64 16.47 7.36
CA MET A 1 10.92 16.34 6.08
C MET A 1 10.01 15.13 6.16
N VAL A 2 8.78 15.22 5.65
CA VAL A 2 7.79 14.13 5.78
C VAL A 2 8.12 12.88 4.95
N SER A 3 8.93 13.04 3.91
CA SER A 3 9.36 11.90 3.07
C SER A 3 10.39 11.00 3.75
N GLU A 4 11.11 11.49 4.74
CA GLU A 4 12.19 10.75 5.42
C GLU A 4 13.16 10.11 4.40
N ASN A 5 13.26 8.78 4.39
CA ASN A 5 14.10 8.01 3.49
C ASN A 5 13.37 7.49 2.23
N LYS A 6 12.16 7.99 1.95
CA LYS A 6 11.40 7.58 0.76
C LYS A 6 11.86 8.35 -0.48
N ARG A 7 11.88 7.66 -1.61
CA ARG A 7 12.22 8.27 -2.91
C ARG A 7 11.10 9.22 -3.34
N ARG A 8 11.50 10.38 -3.88
CA ARG A 8 10.59 11.38 -4.45
C ARG A 8 10.70 11.40 -5.97
N TYR A 9 9.60 11.81 -6.61
CA TYR A 9 9.59 12.13 -8.03
C TYR A 9 9.90 13.61 -8.21
N MET A 10 11.10 13.93 -8.69
CA MET A 10 11.61 15.30 -8.80
C MET A 10 12.07 15.57 -10.24
N LYS A 11 11.15 15.59 -11.17
CA LYS A 11 11.39 15.88 -12.59
C LYS A 11 10.13 16.34 -13.30
N ASP A 12 10.28 16.82 -14.53
CA ASP A 12 9.18 17.24 -15.40
C ASP A 12 8.29 18.33 -14.77
N GLY A 13 8.86 19.18 -13.92
CA GLY A 13 8.10 20.24 -13.21
C GLY A 13 7.28 19.74 -12.01
N PHE A 14 7.58 18.54 -11.49
CA PHE A 14 6.94 17.96 -10.31
C PHE A 14 7.96 17.69 -9.20
N ASP A 15 7.53 17.90 -7.97
CA ASP A 15 8.23 17.45 -6.76
C ASP A 15 7.21 16.80 -5.82
N LEU A 16 7.05 15.47 -5.91
CA LEU A 16 6.04 14.71 -5.21
C LEU A 16 6.65 13.55 -4.43
N ASP A 17 6.09 13.26 -3.26
CA ASP A 17 6.38 12.03 -2.50
C ASP A 17 5.67 10.83 -3.16
N LEU A 18 6.23 10.42 -4.28
CA LEU A 18 5.67 9.45 -5.20
C LEU A 18 6.79 8.65 -5.83
N THR A 19 6.58 7.36 -5.97
CA THR A 19 7.55 6.43 -6.56
C THR A 19 6.84 5.48 -7.53
N TYR A 20 7.36 5.32 -8.72
CA TYR A 20 6.99 4.20 -9.58
C TYR A 20 7.64 2.92 -9.04
N VAL A 21 6.83 2.02 -8.53
CA VAL A 21 7.27 0.68 -8.12
C VAL A 21 7.53 -0.17 -9.36
N THR A 22 6.59 -0.13 -10.30
CA THR A 22 6.74 -0.61 -11.68
C THR A 22 6.20 0.46 -12.62
N ASP A 23 6.29 0.26 -13.92
CA ASP A 23 5.74 1.20 -14.91
C ASP A 23 4.21 1.40 -14.74
N ARG A 24 3.53 0.45 -14.12
CA ARG A 24 2.08 0.45 -13.92
C ARG A 24 1.62 0.57 -12.47
N ILE A 25 2.53 0.73 -11.51
CA ILE A 25 2.23 0.81 -10.08
C ILE A 25 2.94 2.00 -9.47
N ILE A 26 2.18 2.93 -8.91
CA ILE A 26 2.67 4.07 -8.15
C ILE A 26 2.36 3.88 -6.67
N ALA A 27 3.36 4.10 -5.82
CA ALA A 27 3.22 4.23 -4.37
C ALA A 27 3.46 5.69 -3.97
N MET A 28 2.57 6.27 -3.17
CA MET A 28 2.70 7.67 -2.77
C MET A 28 2.20 7.90 -1.34
N SER A 29 2.58 9.03 -0.76
CA SER A 29 1.97 9.50 0.49
C SER A 29 0.59 10.12 0.21
N PHE A 30 -0.16 10.37 1.29
CA PHE A 30 -1.53 10.89 1.23
C PHE A 30 -1.60 12.23 0.46
N PRO A 31 -2.43 12.34 -0.58
CA PRO A 31 -2.68 13.61 -1.26
C PRO A 31 -3.53 14.51 -0.35
N SER A 32 -2.96 15.65 0.04
CA SER A 32 -3.52 16.54 1.07
C SER A 32 -3.91 17.90 0.50
N SER A 33 -4.93 18.51 1.12
CA SER A 33 -5.34 19.91 0.86
C SER A 33 -5.05 20.80 2.07
N GLY A 34 -5.12 22.13 1.87
CA GLY A 34 -4.95 23.13 2.93
C GLY A 34 -3.55 23.17 3.52
N LYS A 35 -3.42 23.52 4.81
CA LYS A 35 -2.11 23.68 5.49
C LYS A 35 -1.23 22.42 5.46
N GLN A 36 -1.80 21.24 5.34
CA GLN A 36 -1.04 19.99 5.25
C GLN A 36 -0.37 19.78 3.89
N SER A 37 -0.82 20.49 2.85
CA SER A 37 -0.23 20.43 1.50
C SER A 37 1.23 20.89 1.47
N PHE A 38 1.62 21.84 2.34
CA PHE A 38 3.00 22.32 2.42
C PHE A 38 4.02 21.26 2.83
N TYR A 39 3.59 20.21 3.53
CA TYR A 39 4.50 19.18 4.08
C TYR A 39 4.33 17.82 3.40
N ARG A 40 3.32 17.66 2.54
CA ARG A 40 2.95 16.41 1.90
C ARG A 40 2.68 16.62 0.42
N ASN A 41 2.11 15.62 -0.23
CA ASN A 41 1.65 15.73 -1.60
C ASN A 41 0.44 16.65 -1.71
N PRO A 42 0.54 17.84 -2.31
CA PRO A 42 -0.65 18.64 -2.61
C PRO A 42 -1.57 17.88 -3.56
N ILE A 43 -2.84 17.71 -3.20
CA ILE A 43 -3.77 16.89 -4.00
C ILE A 43 -3.93 17.37 -5.43
N GLU A 44 -3.92 18.70 -5.63
CA GLU A 44 -4.02 19.31 -6.95
C GLU A 44 -2.79 18.99 -7.82
N GLU A 45 -1.60 18.96 -7.21
CA GLU A 45 -0.37 18.61 -7.91
C GLU A 45 -0.30 17.09 -8.23
N VAL A 46 -0.82 16.24 -7.33
CA VAL A 46 -0.95 14.80 -7.61
C VAL A 46 -1.94 14.57 -8.76
N ALA A 47 -3.09 15.27 -8.74
CA ALA A 47 -4.06 15.20 -9.82
C ALA A 47 -3.47 15.70 -11.15
N ARG A 48 -2.76 16.84 -11.13
CA ARG A 48 -2.07 17.36 -12.31
C ARG A 48 -1.04 16.36 -12.86
N PHE A 49 -0.28 15.71 -11.97
CA PHE A 49 0.69 14.69 -12.35
C PHE A 49 0.01 13.51 -13.05
N LEU A 50 -1.03 12.94 -12.44
CA LEU A 50 -1.74 11.79 -12.98
C LEU A 50 -2.46 12.13 -14.30
N ASP A 51 -3.09 13.29 -14.39
CA ASP A 51 -3.75 13.77 -15.61
C ASP A 51 -2.77 14.09 -16.74
N THR A 52 -1.55 14.51 -16.41
CA THR A 52 -0.50 14.78 -17.40
C THR A 52 0.14 13.51 -17.92
N LYS A 53 0.48 12.58 -17.03
CA LYS A 53 1.25 11.38 -17.35
C LYS A 53 0.39 10.19 -17.75
N HIS A 54 -0.83 10.09 -17.23
CA HIS A 54 -1.68 8.92 -17.34
C HIS A 54 -3.16 9.30 -17.56
N ALA A 55 -3.41 10.32 -18.38
CA ALA A 55 -4.78 10.80 -18.64
C ALA A 55 -5.74 9.65 -18.95
N ASP A 56 -6.83 9.57 -18.20
CA ASP A 56 -7.89 8.54 -18.31
C ASP A 56 -7.44 7.08 -18.08
N HIS A 57 -6.18 6.86 -17.67
CA HIS A 57 -5.58 5.55 -17.50
C HIS A 57 -5.07 5.27 -16.08
N TYR A 58 -5.60 5.96 -15.07
CA TYR A 58 -5.22 5.71 -13.68
C TYR A 58 -6.43 5.47 -12.79
N LYS A 59 -6.26 4.66 -11.78
CA LYS A 59 -7.18 4.47 -10.65
C LYS A 59 -6.41 4.62 -9.35
N VAL A 60 -6.99 5.33 -8.38
CA VAL A 60 -6.38 5.61 -7.09
C VAL A 60 -6.99 4.71 -6.02
N TYR A 61 -6.15 4.11 -5.19
CA TYR A 61 -6.56 3.33 -4.02
C TYR A 61 -6.13 4.04 -2.74
N ASN A 62 -7.12 4.51 -1.98
CA ASN A 62 -6.91 5.11 -0.67
C ASN A 62 -7.06 4.04 0.42
N LEU A 63 -5.97 3.73 1.11
CA LEU A 63 -5.92 2.71 2.17
C LEU A 63 -6.16 3.27 3.58
N CYS A 64 -6.35 4.58 3.72
CA CYS A 64 -6.59 5.18 5.03
C CYS A 64 -8.03 4.98 5.47
N SER A 65 -8.25 4.34 6.62
CA SER A 65 -9.56 4.35 7.29
C SER A 65 -9.89 5.74 7.84
N GLU A 66 -8.87 6.45 8.33
CA GLU A 66 -8.97 7.71 9.06
C GLU A 66 -9.19 8.95 8.19
N LYS A 67 -8.87 8.90 6.90
CA LYS A 67 -8.93 10.07 6.01
C LYS A 67 -9.42 9.73 4.60
N GLY A 68 -10.15 10.69 4.05
CA GLY A 68 -10.56 10.70 2.65
C GLY A 68 -10.43 12.09 2.06
N TYR A 69 -10.78 12.22 0.82
CA TYR A 69 -10.87 13.47 0.04
C TYR A 69 -11.99 13.34 -0.97
N ASP A 70 -12.35 14.47 -1.59
CA ASP A 70 -13.34 14.45 -2.66
C ASP A 70 -12.80 13.67 -3.87
N PRO A 71 -13.44 12.56 -4.27
CA PRO A 71 -12.97 11.74 -5.39
C PRO A 71 -13.01 12.49 -6.74
N LYS A 72 -13.67 13.64 -6.79
CA LYS A 72 -13.70 14.54 -7.94
C LYS A 72 -12.28 14.91 -8.44
N TYR A 73 -11.31 15.07 -7.54
CA TYR A 73 -9.92 15.37 -7.91
C TYR A 73 -9.33 14.35 -8.89
N PHE A 74 -9.77 13.08 -8.80
CA PHE A 74 -9.29 11.98 -9.64
C PHE A 74 -10.39 11.43 -10.56
N HIS A 75 -11.29 12.28 -11.02
CA HIS A 75 -12.39 11.93 -11.93
C HIS A 75 -13.23 10.75 -11.43
N TYR A 76 -13.45 10.67 -10.11
CA TYR A 76 -14.18 9.60 -9.41
C TYR A 76 -13.55 8.20 -9.53
N ARG A 77 -12.32 8.09 -10.03
CA ARG A 77 -11.57 6.83 -10.10
C ARG A 77 -10.79 6.60 -8.80
N VAL A 78 -11.49 6.56 -7.70
CA VAL A 78 -10.95 6.32 -6.36
C VAL A 78 -11.70 5.18 -5.70
N GLU A 79 -10.97 4.20 -5.21
CA GLU A 79 -11.51 3.12 -4.37
C GLU A 79 -10.89 3.20 -2.98
N ARG A 80 -11.69 2.95 -1.95
CA ARG A 80 -11.25 2.96 -0.58
C ARG A 80 -11.20 1.55 0.00
N ILE A 81 -10.09 1.27 0.69
CA ILE A 81 -9.92 0.06 1.49
C ILE A 81 -9.54 0.53 2.90
N PHE A 82 -10.41 0.25 3.87
CA PHE A 82 -10.28 0.79 5.22
C PHE A 82 -9.29 -0.04 6.05
N ILE A 83 -8.05 0.43 6.13
CA ILE A 83 -6.99 -0.16 6.95
C ILE A 83 -6.56 0.89 7.96
N ASP A 84 -6.60 0.55 9.24
CA ASP A 84 -6.13 1.43 10.32
C ASP A 84 -4.60 1.60 10.27
N ASP A 85 -4.13 2.74 10.76
CA ASP A 85 -2.70 3.05 10.71
C ASP A 85 -1.88 1.98 11.45
N HIS A 86 -0.76 1.58 10.85
CA HIS A 86 0.13 0.48 11.30
C HIS A 86 -0.51 -0.92 11.35
N ASN A 87 -1.73 -1.07 10.86
CA ASN A 87 -2.44 -2.35 10.82
C ASN A 87 -2.40 -3.02 9.44
N VAL A 88 -3.05 -4.15 9.36
CA VAL A 88 -3.22 -4.99 8.18
C VAL A 88 -4.68 -4.99 7.73
N PRO A 89 -4.96 -5.20 6.44
CA PRO A 89 -6.32 -5.45 5.98
C PRO A 89 -6.80 -6.82 6.42
N ALA A 90 -8.12 -7.05 6.40
CA ALA A 90 -8.64 -8.41 6.42
C ALA A 90 -8.22 -9.15 5.12
N LEU A 91 -8.03 -10.47 5.19
CA LEU A 91 -7.69 -11.26 4.00
C LEU A 91 -8.76 -11.13 2.90
N GLN A 92 -10.02 -11.01 3.29
CA GLN A 92 -11.11 -10.75 2.36
C GLN A 92 -10.94 -9.43 1.59
N ASP A 93 -10.42 -8.39 2.25
CA ASP A 93 -10.18 -7.09 1.62
C ASP A 93 -8.97 -7.15 0.67
N MET A 94 -7.97 -7.96 0.98
CA MET A 94 -6.86 -8.23 0.06
C MET A 94 -7.35 -8.90 -1.23
N LEU A 95 -8.25 -9.89 -1.11
CA LEU A 95 -8.87 -10.57 -2.26
C LEU A 95 -9.74 -9.62 -3.09
N LYS A 96 -10.53 -8.76 -2.45
CA LYS A 96 -11.32 -7.73 -3.14
C LYS A 96 -10.45 -6.73 -3.86
N PHE A 97 -9.36 -6.30 -3.24
CA PHE A 97 -8.40 -5.38 -3.83
C PHE A 97 -7.77 -5.97 -5.09
N THR A 98 -7.23 -7.17 -5.02
CA THR A 98 -6.59 -7.80 -6.19
C THR A 98 -7.57 -8.06 -7.32
N ALA A 99 -8.81 -8.43 -7.01
CA ALA A 99 -9.88 -8.56 -8.00
C ALA A 99 -10.18 -7.23 -8.69
N SER A 100 -10.29 -6.15 -7.92
CA SER A 100 -10.52 -4.80 -8.45
C SER A 100 -9.35 -4.34 -9.33
N VAL A 101 -8.11 -4.54 -8.90
CA VAL A 101 -6.92 -4.18 -9.68
C VAL A 101 -6.85 -4.99 -10.97
N ARG A 102 -7.10 -6.29 -10.89
CA ARG A 102 -7.09 -7.18 -12.05
C ARG A 102 -8.10 -6.75 -13.10
N GLU A 103 -9.32 -6.40 -12.67
CA GLU A 103 -10.36 -5.86 -13.55
C GLU A 103 -9.91 -4.57 -14.24
N TRP A 104 -9.41 -3.59 -13.47
CA TRP A 104 -8.92 -2.33 -14.01
C TRP A 104 -7.76 -2.51 -14.98
N MET A 105 -6.76 -3.30 -14.61
CA MET A 105 -5.55 -3.53 -15.42
C MET A 105 -5.83 -4.30 -16.71
N SER A 106 -6.90 -5.12 -16.75
CA SER A 106 -7.29 -5.87 -17.93
C SER A 106 -8.04 -5.05 -18.99
N GLN A 107 -8.57 -3.89 -18.62
CA GLN A 107 -9.35 -3.05 -19.53
C GLN A 107 -8.49 -2.34 -20.58
N ASP A 108 -7.25 -1.98 -20.22
CA ASP A 108 -6.32 -1.33 -21.13
C ASP A 108 -4.88 -1.55 -20.65
N GLU A 109 -3.97 -1.82 -21.57
CA GLU A 109 -2.54 -2.01 -21.27
C GLU A 109 -1.87 -0.76 -20.69
N LYS A 110 -2.42 0.44 -20.96
CA LYS A 110 -1.96 1.73 -20.43
C LYS A 110 -2.44 1.98 -19.00
N ASN A 111 -3.41 1.23 -18.51
CA ASN A 111 -3.95 1.45 -17.18
C ASN A 111 -2.90 1.21 -16.10
N ILE A 112 -2.84 2.15 -15.16
CA ILE A 112 -1.97 2.11 -13.98
C ILE A 112 -2.79 2.24 -12.70
N ILE A 113 -2.21 1.88 -11.58
CA ILE A 113 -2.77 2.13 -10.25
C ILE A 113 -1.83 3.02 -9.44
N ALA A 114 -2.43 3.93 -8.67
CA ALA A 114 -1.75 4.73 -7.67
C ALA A 114 -2.28 4.39 -6.29
N ILE A 115 -1.43 3.89 -5.42
CA ILE A 115 -1.80 3.38 -4.10
C ILE A 115 -1.19 4.27 -3.03
N HIS A 116 -1.98 4.69 -2.05
CA HIS A 116 -1.48 5.47 -0.94
C HIS A 116 -2.12 5.12 0.40
N CYS A 117 -1.39 5.40 1.43
CA CYS A 117 -1.86 5.51 2.80
C CYS A 117 -1.42 6.87 3.36
N LYS A 118 -1.11 7.00 4.64
CA LYS A 118 -0.59 8.24 5.22
C LYS A 118 0.82 8.56 4.71
N GLY A 119 1.76 7.64 4.87
CA GLY A 119 3.15 7.78 4.46
C GLY A 119 3.54 7.09 3.16
N GLY A 120 2.67 6.25 2.59
CA GLY A 120 2.96 5.50 1.36
C GLY A 120 4.01 4.40 1.52
N LYS A 121 4.07 3.75 2.70
CA LYS A 121 5.03 2.68 3.01
C LYS A 121 4.34 1.44 3.60
N GLY A 122 3.90 1.43 4.86
CA GLY A 122 3.40 0.25 5.54
C GLY A 122 2.17 -0.39 4.88
N ARG A 123 1.02 0.26 4.98
CA ARG A 123 -0.24 -0.21 4.35
C ARG A 123 -0.11 -0.29 2.83
N THR A 124 0.50 0.73 2.23
CA THR A 124 0.76 0.78 0.78
C THR A 124 1.64 -0.38 0.34
N GLY A 125 2.75 -0.63 1.01
CA GLY A 125 3.65 -1.74 0.69
C GLY A 125 2.98 -3.10 0.81
N THR A 126 2.14 -3.29 1.84
CA THR A 126 1.36 -4.52 2.02
C THR A 126 0.48 -4.80 0.79
N MET A 127 -0.25 -3.80 0.31
CA MET A 127 -1.17 -3.98 -0.82
C MET A 127 -0.45 -4.03 -2.17
N VAL A 128 0.61 -3.26 -2.36
CA VAL A 128 1.47 -3.37 -3.55
C VAL A 128 2.07 -4.77 -3.67
N CYS A 129 2.66 -5.29 -2.58
CA CYS A 129 3.24 -6.63 -2.58
C CYS A 129 2.19 -7.73 -2.82
N THR A 130 0.99 -7.55 -2.28
CA THR A 130 -0.15 -8.44 -2.54
C THR A 130 -0.46 -8.50 -4.05
N TRP A 131 -0.52 -7.35 -4.71
CA TRP A 131 -0.73 -7.31 -6.16
C TRP A 131 0.44 -7.86 -6.97
N LEU A 132 1.68 -7.59 -6.56
CA LEU A 132 2.87 -8.15 -7.23
C LEU A 132 2.88 -9.68 -7.22
N ILE A 133 2.39 -10.30 -6.13
CA ILE A 133 2.21 -11.76 -6.05
C ILE A 133 1.02 -12.21 -6.89
N ASP A 134 -0.13 -11.54 -6.78
CA ASP A 134 -1.34 -11.91 -7.52
C ASP A 134 -1.13 -11.91 -9.04
N SER A 135 -0.41 -10.93 -9.52
CA SER A 135 -0.11 -10.72 -10.95
C SER A 135 1.08 -11.51 -11.48
N ASP A 136 1.61 -12.46 -10.71
CA ASP A 136 2.77 -13.30 -11.07
C ASP A 136 4.06 -12.52 -11.39
N GLN A 137 4.17 -11.25 -10.94
CA GLN A 137 5.41 -10.48 -11.06
C GLN A 137 6.48 -10.96 -10.07
N PHE A 138 6.06 -11.48 -8.93
CA PHE A 138 6.91 -12.16 -7.94
C PHE A 138 6.22 -13.42 -7.42
N GLU A 139 7.01 -14.46 -7.16
CA GLU A 139 6.51 -15.74 -6.67
C GLU A 139 6.35 -15.75 -5.15
N SER A 140 7.19 -15.02 -4.42
CA SER A 140 7.22 -15.04 -2.97
C SER A 140 6.95 -13.68 -2.33
N ALA A 141 6.41 -13.74 -1.11
CA ALA A 141 6.23 -12.56 -0.26
C ALA A 141 7.56 -11.85 0.01
N LYS A 142 8.62 -12.62 0.29
CA LYS A 142 9.95 -12.06 0.57
C LYS A 142 10.48 -11.24 -0.58
N GLU A 143 10.46 -11.78 -1.78
CA GLU A 143 10.95 -11.08 -2.99
C GLU A 143 10.15 -9.82 -3.28
N SER A 144 8.82 -9.88 -3.17
CA SER A 144 7.96 -8.71 -3.39
C SER A 144 8.21 -7.61 -2.35
N LEU A 145 8.40 -7.97 -1.09
CA LEU A 145 8.71 -7.03 0.00
C LEU A 145 10.10 -6.39 -0.17
N ASP A 146 11.10 -7.18 -0.52
CA ASP A 146 12.46 -6.68 -0.79
C ASP A 146 12.44 -5.70 -1.97
N TYR A 147 11.77 -6.07 -3.06
CA TYR A 147 11.64 -5.23 -4.24
C TYR A 147 10.91 -3.91 -3.93
N PHE A 148 9.78 -3.97 -3.26
CA PHE A 148 9.05 -2.75 -2.87
C PHE A 148 9.92 -1.82 -2.01
N GLY A 149 10.60 -2.38 -1.02
CA GLY A 149 11.50 -1.63 -0.16
C GLY A 149 12.63 -0.95 -0.94
N GLU A 150 13.24 -1.64 -1.90
CA GLU A 150 14.29 -1.08 -2.76
C GLU A 150 13.77 0.04 -3.67
N ARG A 151 12.59 -0.12 -4.22
CA ARG A 151 11.99 0.89 -5.11
C ARG A 151 11.53 2.13 -4.35
N ARG A 152 10.92 1.95 -3.18
CA ARG A 152 10.32 3.04 -2.41
C ARG A 152 11.29 3.78 -1.51
N THR A 153 12.35 3.12 -1.02
CA THR A 153 13.27 3.63 -0.01
C THR A 153 14.64 3.95 -0.61
N ASP A 154 15.21 5.08 -0.20
CA ASP A 154 16.58 5.44 -0.53
C ASP A 154 17.53 4.93 0.56
N ARG A 155 18.37 3.96 0.21
CA ARG A 155 19.36 3.36 1.13
C ARG A 155 20.47 4.32 1.54
N SER A 156 20.73 5.36 0.75
CA SER A 156 21.77 6.34 1.08
C SER A 156 21.43 7.18 2.30
N THR A 157 20.13 7.28 2.65
CA THR A 157 19.63 8.12 3.72
C THR A 157 19.24 7.36 4.99
N SER A 158 19.21 6.02 4.97
CA SER A 158 18.81 5.20 6.13
C SER A 158 19.41 3.80 6.08
N THR A 159 19.93 3.36 7.25
CA THR A 159 20.37 1.97 7.47
C THR A 159 19.22 1.01 7.73
N LYS A 160 18.01 1.51 8.00
CA LYS A 160 16.81 0.69 8.23
C LYS A 160 16.07 0.47 6.92
N PHE A 161 16.42 -0.60 6.26
CA PHE A 161 15.71 -1.08 5.08
C PHE A 161 14.56 -2.01 5.50
N GLN A 162 13.34 -1.58 5.25
CA GLN A 162 12.14 -2.40 5.46
C GLN A 162 11.15 -2.13 4.33
N GLY A 163 10.63 -3.20 3.72
CA GLY A 163 9.57 -3.11 2.70
C GLY A 163 8.25 -2.55 3.25
N VAL A 164 7.94 -2.89 4.52
CA VAL A 164 6.76 -2.41 5.25
C VAL A 164 7.14 -2.02 6.68
N GLU A 165 6.20 -1.53 7.48
CA GLU A 165 6.50 -0.94 8.80
C GLU A 165 6.37 -1.93 9.96
N THR A 166 5.44 -2.90 9.87
CA THR A 166 5.17 -3.84 10.97
C THR A 166 5.37 -5.29 10.58
N PRO A 167 5.73 -6.18 11.54
CA PRO A 167 5.83 -7.61 11.29
C PRO A 167 4.51 -8.23 10.78
N SER A 168 3.37 -7.71 11.24
CA SER A 168 2.04 -8.17 10.79
C SER A 168 1.82 -7.92 9.31
N GLN A 169 2.26 -6.77 8.81
CA GLN A 169 2.15 -6.42 7.40
C GLN A 169 2.94 -7.39 6.52
N SER A 170 4.16 -7.76 6.91
CA SER A 170 4.94 -8.80 6.23
C SER A 170 4.26 -10.16 6.27
N ARG A 171 3.72 -10.57 7.44
CA ARG A 171 3.01 -11.85 7.58
C ARG A 171 1.79 -11.94 6.69
N TYR A 172 1.01 -10.88 6.56
CA TYR A 172 -0.19 -10.88 5.71
C TYR A 172 0.13 -10.99 4.23
N VAL A 173 1.23 -10.41 3.76
CA VAL A 173 1.73 -10.66 2.41
C VAL A 173 2.05 -12.16 2.23
N GLY A 174 2.67 -12.79 3.22
CA GLY A 174 2.90 -14.24 3.25
C GLY A 174 1.61 -15.06 3.25
N TYR A 175 0.58 -14.61 3.95
CA TYR A 175 -0.73 -15.28 3.92
C TYR A 175 -1.38 -15.20 2.55
N TYR A 176 -1.22 -14.09 1.85
CA TYR A 176 -1.71 -13.97 0.48
C TYR A 176 -0.99 -14.91 -0.49
N GLU A 177 0.32 -15.04 -0.37
CA GLU A 177 1.10 -16.05 -1.11
C GLU A 177 0.53 -17.47 -0.89
N ILE A 178 0.24 -17.83 0.37
CA ILE A 178 -0.37 -19.10 0.72
C ILE A 178 -1.77 -19.26 0.12
N LEU A 179 -2.60 -18.22 0.20
CA LEU A 179 -3.95 -18.23 -0.40
C LEU A 179 -3.88 -18.50 -1.91
N LYS A 180 -2.98 -17.83 -2.61
CA LYS A 180 -2.79 -18.04 -4.03
C LYS A 180 -2.31 -19.44 -4.36
N ASN A 181 -1.24 -19.91 -3.70
CA ASN A 181 -0.55 -21.13 -4.08
C ASN A 181 -1.24 -22.42 -3.58
N LYS A 182 -1.94 -22.36 -2.45
CA LYS A 182 -2.53 -23.54 -1.81
C LYS A 182 -4.06 -23.55 -1.79
N TYR A 183 -4.69 -22.39 -1.84
CA TYR A 183 -6.14 -22.27 -1.66
C TYR A 183 -6.87 -21.68 -2.88
N ASN A 184 -6.15 -21.51 -3.99
CA ASN A 184 -6.70 -20.97 -5.23
C ASN A 184 -7.49 -19.65 -5.01
N LEU A 185 -6.92 -18.75 -4.21
CA LEU A 185 -7.52 -17.44 -3.83
C LEU A 185 -8.88 -17.56 -3.11
N LYS A 186 -9.13 -18.67 -2.44
CA LYS A 186 -10.31 -18.90 -1.60
C LYS A 186 -9.90 -18.93 -0.14
N LEU A 187 -10.68 -18.27 0.71
CA LEU A 187 -10.46 -18.36 2.15
C LEU A 187 -10.74 -19.78 2.64
N PRO A 188 -9.88 -20.34 3.50
CA PRO A 188 -10.17 -21.62 4.15
C PRO A 188 -11.42 -21.49 5.02
N PRO A 189 -12.16 -22.60 5.27
CA PRO A 189 -13.33 -22.57 6.14
C PRO A 189 -12.94 -22.13 7.55
N GLU A 190 -13.80 -21.32 8.16
CA GLU A 190 -13.62 -20.88 9.53
C GLU A 190 -13.66 -22.07 10.51
N ARG A 191 -12.72 -22.08 11.45
CA ARG A 191 -12.69 -23.06 12.54
C ARG A 191 -12.93 -22.36 13.86
N GLN A 192 -13.84 -22.90 14.64
CA GLN A 192 -13.99 -22.47 16.02
C GLN A 192 -12.82 -22.96 16.86
N LEU A 193 -12.14 -22.03 17.50
CA LEU A 193 -11.02 -22.30 18.39
C LEU A 193 -11.39 -21.95 19.83
N LYS A 194 -10.90 -22.73 20.78
CA LYS A 194 -11.07 -22.52 22.21
C LYS A 194 -9.71 -22.27 22.86
N ILE A 195 -9.56 -21.15 23.54
CA ILE A 195 -8.35 -20.88 24.32
C ILE A 195 -8.36 -21.84 25.52
N LYS A 196 -7.36 -22.72 25.59
CA LYS A 196 -7.19 -23.65 26.73
C LYS A 196 -6.35 -23.03 27.84
N ASN A 197 -5.28 -22.33 27.47
CA ASN A 197 -4.35 -21.73 28.43
C ASN A 197 -3.89 -20.36 27.93
N LEU A 198 -3.77 -19.42 28.86
CA LEU A 198 -3.12 -18.12 28.64
C LEU A 198 -1.95 -18.02 29.62
N LYS A 199 -0.72 -17.92 29.11
CA LYS A 199 0.48 -17.78 29.92
C LYS A 199 1.10 -16.41 29.66
N ILE A 200 1.19 -15.60 30.72
CA ILE A 200 1.71 -14.25 30.66
C ILE A 200 3.08 -14.25 31.35
N HIS A 201 4.11 -13.75 30.66
CA HIS A 201 5.46 -13.61 31.18
C HIS A 201 5.82 -12.13 31.34
N SER A 202 6.65 -11.84 32.36
CA SER A 202 7.26 -10.51 32.55
C SER A 202 6.23 -9.38 32.75
N ILE A 203 5.25 -9.59 33.63
CA ILE A 203 4.40 -8.49 34.09
C ILE A 203 5.19 -7.69 35.13
N HIS A 204 5.58 -6.47 34.80
CA HIS A 204 6.06 -5.51 35.79
C HIS A 204 4.85 -4.88 36.50
N GLY A 205 4.56 -5.37 37.70
CA GLY A 205 3.66 -4.68 38.60
C GLY A 205 4.35 -3.42 39.13
N LYS A 206 3.70 -2.26 39.06
CA LYS A 206 4.10 -1.14 39.91
C LYS A 206 3.79 -1.56 41.34
N ASN A 207 4.80 -1.77 42.14
CA ASN A 207 4.61 -1.82 43.60
C ASN A 207 4.08 -0.45 44.05
N SER A 208 2.86 -0.43 44.50
CA SER A 208 2.23 0.71 45.21
C SER A 208 2.91 0.94 46.55
#